data_583793c9a4cdd2a2973e9bfcb37a5123
#
_entry.id   583793c9a4cdd2a2973e9bfcb37a5123
#
_cell.length_a   1.000
_cell.length_b   1.000
_cell.length_c   1.000
_cell.angle_alpha   90.00
_cell.angle_beta   90.00
_cell.angle_gamma   90.00
#
_symmetry.space_group_name_H-M   'P 1'
#
loop_
_entity.id
_entity.type
_entity.pdbx_description
1 polymer ?
#
loop_
_entity_poly.entity_id
_entity_poly.type
_entity_poly.pdbx_seq_one_letter_code
_entity_poly.pdbx_strand_id
1 'polypeptide(L)'
;MDNFKKAYDLLKAWKGDSYICGLGCLEEIGNVAKKYAGEDGSVLVVSNTTYMKPVADRVVAAIEKAGVKIAGGTICPDAKPNAPREDVYRITTYVLQHKPSAIVAI
;
A
#
# COMPACT_ATOMS: atom_id res chain seq x y z
N MET A 1 0.80 19.79 28.00
CA MET A 1 1.46 19.07 26.93
C MET A 1 0.50 18.17 26.18
N ASP A 2 0.58 18.24 24.90
CA ASP A 2 -0.26 17.44 24.03
C ASP A 2 0.23 15.99 24.00
N ASN A 3 -0.62 15.07 24.41
CA ASN A 3 -0.30 13.63 24.40
C ASN A 3 -0.11 13.11 22.96
N PHE A 4 -0.78 13.69 21.97
CA PHE A 4 -0.57 13.36 20.57
C PHE A 4 0.85 13.71 20.12
N LYS A 5 1.33 14.88 20.49
CA LYS A 5 2.70 15.28 20.15
C LYS A 5 3.72 14.36 20.76
N LYS A 6 3.54 14.00 22.02
CA LYS A 6 4.43 13.07 22.72
C LYS A 6 4.44 11.69 22.06
N ALA A 7 3.27 11.16 21.74
CA ALA A 7 3.15 9.87 21.04
C ALA A 7 3.81 9.93 19.66
N TYR A 8 3.58 11.00 18.92
CA TYR A 8 4.19 11.21 17.61
C TYR A 8 5.73 11.24 17.70
N ASP A 9 6.26 12.01 18.64
CA ASP A 9 7.72 12.12 18.84
C ASP A 9 8.35 10.77 19.21
N LEU A 10 7.68 9.99 20.04
CA LEU A 10 8.14 8.65 20.42
C LEU A 10 8.11 7.69 19.22
N LEU A 11 7.06 7.71 18.44
CA LEU A 11 6.95 6.89 17.23
C LEU A 11 8.01 7.29 16.20
N LYS A 12 8.23 8.57 16.02
CA LYS A 12 9.24 9.06 15.07
C LYS A 12 10.65 8.69 15.52
N ALA A 13 10.92 8.76 16.81
CA ALA A 13 12.21 8.35 17.35
C ALA A 13 12.48 6.85 17.12
N TRP A 14 11.42 6.02 17.15
CA TRP A 14 11.53 4.59 16.97
C TRP A 14 11.45 4.16 15.51
N LYS A 15 10.50 4.72 14.73
CA LYS A 15 10.21 4.31 13.35
C LYS A 15 10.88 5.19 12.30
N GLY A 16 11.37 6.38 12.69
CA GLY A 16 11.91 7.34 11.72
C GLY A 16 10.83 7.83 10.76
N ASP A 17 11.13 7.81 9.48
CA ASP A 17 10.22 8.25 8.43
C ASP A 17 9.45 7.11 7.77
N SER A 18 9.43 5.92 8.40
CA SER A 18 8.79 4.74 7.84
C SER A 18 7.27 4.68 8.05
N TYR A 19 6.66 5.73 8.57
CA TYR A 19 5.21 5.77 8.78
C TYR A 19 4.67 7.18 8.59
N ILE A 20 3.39 7.27 8.28
CA ILE A 20 2.61 8.50 8.25
C ILE A 20 1.34 8.24 9.05
N CYS A 21 1.00 9.14 9.95
CA CYS A 21 -0.17 8.99 10.82
C CYS A 21 -0.88 10.34 10.95
N GLY A 22 -2.19 10.33 10.78
CA GLY A 22 -3.02 11.54 10.92
C GLY A 22 -4.39 11.36 10.29
N LEU A 23 -5.27 12.30 10.57
CA LEU A 23 -6.58 12.33 9.93
C LEU A 23 -6.41 12.76 8.46
N GLY A 24 -7.08 12.04 7.56
CA GLY A 24 -7.07 12.38 6.14
C GLY A 24 -5.74 12.18 5.45
N CYS A 25 -4.85 11.33 5.97
CA CYS A 25 -3.53 11.12 5.37
C CYS A 25 -3.48 9.95 4.38
N LEU A 26 -4.61 9.31 4.06
CA LEU A 26 -4.60 8.14 3.18
C LEU A 26 -3.99 8.42 1.81
N GLU A 27 -4.26 9.57 1.24
CA GLU A 27 -3.78 9.96 -0.08
C GLU A 27 -2.26 10.15 -0.15
N GLU A 28 -1.58 10.27 1.00
CA GLU A 28 -0.11 10.29 1.05
C GLU A 28 0.51 8.99 0.55
N ILE A 29 -0.28 7.92 0.43
CA ILE A 29 0.21 6.65 -0.13
C ILE A 29 0.75 6.83 -1.56
N GLY A 30 0.24 7.80 -2.31
CA GLY A 30 0.78 8.11 -3.64
C GLY A 30 2.24 8.51 -3.60
N ASN A 31 2.60 9.40 -2.69
CA ASN A 31 3.98 9.86 -2.52
C ASN A 31 4.89 8.75 -1.98
N VAL A 32 4.39 7.96 -1.04
CA VAL A 32 5.12 6.82 -0.48
C VAL A 32 5.38 5.77 -1.57
N ALA A 33 4.36 5.44 -2.34
CA ALA A 33 4.49 4.48 -3.45
C ALA A 33 5.52 4.95 -4.46
N LYS A 34 5.50 6.22 -4.82
CA LYS A 34 6.48 6.80 -5.76
C LYS A 34 7.91 6.70 -5.23
N LYS A 35 8.09 6.95 -3.94
CA LYS A 35 9.40 6.84 -3.29
C LYS A 35 9.99 5.43 -3.42
N TYR A 36 9.17 4.40 -3.19
CA TYR A 36 9.63 3.02 -3.21
C TYR A 36 9.62 2.37 -4.59
N ALA A 37 8.71 2.78 -5.47
CA ALA A 37 8.63 2.24 -6.83
C ALA A 37 9.66 2.86 -7.78
N GLY A 38 10.05 4.10 -7.54
CA GLY A 38 10.90 4.84 -8.46
C GLY A 38 10.10 5.41 -9.64
N GLU A 39 10.80 6.07 -10.57
CA GLU A 39 10.14 6.79 -11.67
C GLU A 39 9.47 5.86 -12.68
N ASP A 40 10.08 4.71 -12.98
CA ASP A 40 9.57 3.76 -13.98
C ASP A 40 9.00 2.49 -13.33
N GLY A 41 8.87 2.49 -12.01
CA GLY A 41 8.39 1.33 -11.28
C GLY A 41 6.87 1.20 -11.30
N SER A 42 6.41 0.05 -10.82
CA SER A 42 4.99 -0.22 -10.62
C SER A 42 4.74 -0.74 -9.20
N VAL A 43 3.51 -0.64 -8.77
CA VAL A 43 3.09 -1.07 -7.45
C VAL A 43 1.97 -2.09 -7.59
N LEU A 44 2.09 -3.22 -6.91
CA LEU A 44 1.01 -4.18 -6.79
C LEU A 44 0.16 -3.79 -5.57
N VAL A 45 -1.12 -3.54 -5.79
CA VAL A 45 -2.07 -3.28 -4.70
C VAL A 45 -2.78 -4.57 -4.35
N VAL A 46 -2.65 -5.00 -3.11
CA VAL A 46 -3.29 -6.21 -2.59
C VAL A 46 -4.32 -5.81 -1.55
N SER A 47 -5.57 -6.15 -1.76
CA SER A 47 -6.66 -5.76 -0.86
C SER A 47 -7.85 -6.69 -0.96
N ASN A 48 -8.66 -6.67 0.09
CA ASN A 48 -10.01 -7.18 0.00
C ASN A 48 -10.78 -6.40 -1.07
N THR A 49 -11.50 -7.11 -1.94
CA THR A 49 -12.21 -6.53 -3.09
C THR A 49 -13.71 -6.38 -2.86
N THR A 50 -14.18 -6.56 -1.63
CA THR A 50 -15.58 -6.38 -1.25
C THR A 50 -15.73 -5.15 -0.35
N TYR A 51 -15.72 -5.32 0.95
CA TYR A 51 -15.98 -4.21 1.87
C TYR A 51 -14.83 -3.19 1.96
N MET A 52 -13.60 -3.56 1.63
CA MET A 52 -12.47 -2.62 1.57
C MET A 52 -12.30 -1.96 0.20
N LYS A 53 -13.10 -2.34 -0.78
CA LYS A 53 -12.95 -1.81 -2.14
C LYS A 53 -13.00 -0.28 -2.22
N PRO A 54 -13.88 0.44 -1.52
CA PRO A 54 -13.86 1.91 -1.57
C PRO A 54 -12.54 2.51 -1.11
N VAL A 55 -11.92 1.94 -0.09
CA VAL A 55 -10.60 2.39 0.39
C VAL A 55 -9.52 2.03 -0.61
N ALA A 56 -9.54 0.82 -1.13
CA ALA A 56 -8.59 0.37 -2.15
C ALA A 56 -8.65 1.23 -3.42
N ASP A 57 -9.84 1.60 -3.86
CA ASP A 57 -10.00 2.47 -5.02
C ASP A 57 -9.39 3.87 -4.77
N ARG A 58 -9.53 4.42 -3.57
CA ARG A 58 -8.89 5.68 -3.19
C ARG A 58 -7.37 5.57 -3.19
N VAL A 59 -6.84 4.45 -2.71
CA VAL A 59 -5.40 4.17 -2.72
C VAL A 59 -4.89 4.09 -4.15
N VAL A 60 -5.56 3.35 -5.01
CA VAL A 60 -5.20 3.24 -6.44
C VAL A 60 -5.20 4.62 -7.09
N ALA A 61 -6.24 5.40 -6.88
CA ALA A 61 -6.34 6.73 -7.46
C ALA A 61 -5.20 7.65 -7.00
N ALA A 62 -4.83 7.59 -5.73
CA ALA A 62 -3.72 8.38 -5.18
C ALA A 62 -2.37 7.95 -5.79
N ILE A 63 -2.16 6.65 -5.96
CA ILE A 63 -0.94 6.11 -6.57
C ILE A 63 -0.84 6.54 -8.03
N GLU A 64 -1.92 6.40 -8.80
CA GLU A 64 -1.96 6.82 -10.19
C GLU A 64 -1.76 8.33 -10.36
N LYS A 65 -2.37 9.12 -9.47
CA LYS A 65 -2.18 10.58 -9.46
C LYS A 65 -0.72 10.98 -9.22
N ALA A 66 0.02 10.19 -8.45
CA ALA A 66 1.45 10.40 -8.24
C ALA A 66 2.30 9.96 -9.44
N GLY A 67 1.70 9.41 -10.48
CA GLY A 67 2.41 8.99 -11.69
C GLY A 67 2.97 7.57 -11.61
N VAL A 68 2.53 6.77 -10.65
CA VAL A 68 2.99 5.38 -10.49
C VAL A 68 2.00 4.42 -11.13
N LYS A 69 2.51 3.44 -11.85
CA LYS A 69 1.68 2.42 -12.51
C LYS A 69 1.23 1.36 -11.51
N ILE A 70 0.01 0.89 -11.68
CA ILE A 70 -0.51 -0.26 -10.94
C ILE A 70 -0.11 -1.53 -11.68
N ALA A 71 0.64 -2.39 -11.03
CA ALA A 71 1.06 -3.66 -11.61
C ALA A 71 -0.16 -4.52 -11.93
N GLY A 72 -0.22 -5.04 -13.15
CA GLY A 72 -1.36 -5.80 -13.63
C GLY A 72 -2.61 -4.98 -13.96
N GLY A 73 -2.59 -3.67 -13.71
CA GLY A 73 -3.69 -2.76 -14.01
C GLY A 73 -4.91 -2.87 -13.11
N THR A 74 -4.86 -3.71 -12.08
CA THR A 74 -6.00 -3.93 -11.17
C THR A 74 -5.53 -4.32 -9.78
N ILE A 75 -6.46 -4.28 -8.83
CA ILE A 75 -6.20 -4.72 -7.46
C ILE A 75 -6.11 -6.24 -7.43
N CYS A 76 -5.03 -6.76 -6.84
CA CYS A 76 -4.88 -8.17 -6.56
C CYS A 76 -5.69 -8.53 -5.32
N PRO A 77 -6.64 -9.47 -5.40
CA PRO A 77 -7.37 -9.91 -4.20
C PRO A 77 -6.43 -10.45 -3.13
N ASP A 78 -6.69 -10.07 -1.88
CA ASP A 78 -5.88 -10.49 -0.74
C ASP A 78 -6.09 -11.98 -0.40
N ALA A 79 -5.35 -12.45 0.59
CA ALA A 79 -5.52 -13.80 1.11
C ALA A 79 -6.73 -13.87 2.05
N LYS A 80 -7.41 -15.00 2.05
CA LYS A 80 -8.45 -15.31 3.04
C LYS A 80 -7.84 -15.37 4.45
N PRO A 81 -8.66 -15.34 5.51
CA PRO A 81 -8.18 -15.46 6.88
C PRO A 81 -7.23 -16.66 7.04
N ASN A 82 -6.18 -16.48 7.83
CA ASN A 82 -5.10 -17.43 8.07
C ASN A 82 -4.19 -17.67 6.86
N ALA A 83 -4.28 -16.85 5.83
CA ALA A 83 -3.43 -16.89 4.65
C ALA A 83 -3.26 -18.31 4.08
N PRO A 84 -4.35 -18.94 3.56
CA PRO A 84 -4.26 -20.25 2.97
C PRO A 84 -3.14 -20.34 1.94
N ARG A 85 -2.50 -21.51 1.86
CA ARG A 85 -1.35 -21.70 0.99
C ARG A 85 -1.64 -21.41 -0.48
N GLU A 86 -2.83 -21.77 -0.95
CA GLU A 86 -3.26 -21.48 -2.33
C GLU A 86 -3.34 -19.97 -2.61
N ASP A 87 -3.75 -19.16 -1.64
CA ASP A 87 -3.77 -17.70 -1.80
C ASP A 87 -2.37 -17.11 -1.83
N VAL A 88 -1.47 -17.63 -1.00
CA VAL A 88 -0.05 -17.22 -1.02
C VAL A 88 0.56 -17.53 -2.39
N TYR A 89 0.30 -18.70 -2.93
CA TYR A 89 0.80 -19.07 -4.26
C TYR A 89 0.20 -18.22 -5.36
N ARG A 90 -1.10 -17.90 -5.28
CA ARG A 90 -1.78 -17.05 -6.24
C ARG A 90 -1.17 -15.64 -6.24
N ILE A 91 -0.99 -15.03 -5.07
CA ILE A 91 -0.40 -13.70 -4.95
C ILE A 91 1.06 -13.72 -5.42
N THR A 92 1.82 -14.75 -5.07
CA THR A 92 3.19 -14.91 -5.54
C THR A 92 3.24 -14.97 -7.06
N THR A 93 2.29 -15.64 -7.70
CA THR A 93 2.20 -15.70 -9.17
C THR A 93 1.98 -14.31 -9.75
N TYR A 94 1.12 -13.50 -9.15
CA TYR A 94 0.93 -12.10 -9.55
C TYR A 94 2.25 -11.32 -9.50
N VAL A 95 2.99 -11.47 -8.41
CA VAL A 95 4.29 -10.79 -8.26
C VAL A 95 5.28 -11.22 -9.35
N LEU A 96 5.38 -12.52 -9.59
CA LEU A 96 6.30 -13.05 -10.60
C LEU A 96 5.90 -12.64 -12.03
N GLN A 97 4.60 -12.57 -12.29
CA GLN A 97 4.08 -12.22 -13.60
C GLN A 97 4.23 -10.72 -13.92
N HIS A 98 3.95 -9.86 -12.96
CA HIS A 98 3.92 -8.42 -13.16
C HIS A 98 5.15 -7.67 -12.66
N LYS A 99 6.00 -8.32 -11.89
CA LYS A 99 7.29 -7.80 -11.39
C LYS A 99 7.18 -6.39 -10.80
N PRO A 100 6.30 -6.16 -9.81
CA PRO A 100 6.18 -4.84 -9.21
C PRO A 100 7.46 -4.46 -8.47
N SER A 101 7.71 -3.16 -8.38
CA SER A 101 8.83 -2.62 -7.60
C SER A 101 8.50 -2.55 -6.11
N ALA A 102 7.22 -2.48 -5.78
CA ALA A 102 6.73 -2.41 -4.41
C ALA A 102 5.34 -3.03 -4.30
N ILE A 103 4.94 -3.37 -3.09
CA ILE A 103 3.61 -3.91 -2.79
C ILE A 103 2.93 -2.98 -1.78
N VAL A 104 1.68 -2.63 -2.04
CA VAL A 104 0.83 -1.92 -1.10
C VAL A 104 -0.28 -2.89 -0.66
N ALA A 105 -0.28 -3.21 0.62
CA ALA A 105 -1.29 -4.09 1.21
C ALA A 105 -2.29 -3.26 2.03
N ILE A 106 -3.56 -3.57 1.88
CA ILE A 106 -4.65 -2.88 2.58
C ILE A 106 -5.45 -3.88 3.41
#